data_2637eaf733f462dacf7f8ddf6daa6891
#
_entry.id   2637eaf733f462dacf7f8ddf6daa6891
#
_cell.length_a   1.000
_cell.length_b   1.000
_cell.length_c   1.000
_cell.angle_alpha   90.00
_cell.angle_beta   90.00
_cell.angle_gamma   90.00
#
_symmetry.space_group_name_H-M   'P 1'
#
loop_
_entity.id
_entity.type
_entity.pdbx_description
1 polymer ?
#
loop_
_entity_poly.entity_id
_entity_poly.type
_entity_poly.pdbx_seq_one_letter_code
_entity_poly.pdbx_strand_id
1 'polypeptide(L)'
;MDKKLYTIIVHSENIAGLLNQVTAVFTRRQINIESLNVSASSIQGVHKYTITAWTDEETIEKVVKQIEKKIDVLQANYFVDDEIYQHEIALYKLATPEFQNDPMASKVIRRHNARIVEVNPVYSIVEKNGMSEDITGLYEELSELGCVLQFVRSGRVAITKSNFERVNEYLDYREEKYKKQRQEGYE
;
A
#
# COMPACT_ATOMS: atom_id res chain seq x y z
N MET A 1 11.73 7.82 21.69
CA MET A 1 10.50 7.09 21.35
C MET A 1 10.83 6.16 20.22
N ASP A 2 10.46 4.88 20.36
CA ASP A 2 10.77 3.87 19.34
C ASP A 2 9.89 4.08 18.12
N LYS A 3 10.52 4.28 16.97
CA LYS A 3 9.81 4.37 15.69
C LYS A 3 9.36 2.98 15.26
N LYS A 4 8.11 2.90 14.82
CA LYS A 4 7.51 1.69 14.21
C LYS A 4 7.05 2.01 12.79
N LEU A 5 6.91 0.98 11.97
CA LEU A 5 6.27 1.11 10.68
C LEU A 5 4.75 1.07 10.87
N TYR A 6 4.08 2.14 10.54
CA TYR A 6 2.62 2.22 10.54
C TYR A 6 2.09 2.15 9.12
N THR A 7 0.96 1.46 8.96
CA THR A 7 0.16 1.47 7.73
C THR A 7 -1.07 2.34 7.95
N ILE A 8 -1.19 3.40 7.19
CA ILE A 8 -2.31 4.33 7.24
C ILE A 8 -3.25 4.00 6.08
N ILE A 9 -4.52 3.74 6.39
CA ILE A 9 -5.58 3.52 5.41
C ILE A 9 -6.48 4.75 5.41
N VAL A 10 -6.60 5.39 4.24
CA VAL A 10 -7.46 6.57 4.05
C VAL A 10 -8.50 6.26 2.98
N HIS A 11 -9.76 6.54 3.28
CA HIS A 11 -10.84 6.53 2.30
C HIS A 11 -11.25 7.97 2.00
N SER A 12 -11.37 8.31 0.75
CA SER A 12 -11.69 9.67 0.33
C SER A 12 -12.55 9.70 -0.92
N GLU A 13 -13.16 10.84 -1.20
CA GLU A 13 -13.74 11.08 -2.53
C GLU A 13 -12.64 11.11 -3.61
N ASN A 14 -13.01 10.73 -4.83
CA ASN A 14 -12.09 10.78 -5.98
C ASN A 14 -12.04 12.19 -6.56
N ILE A 15 -11.27 13.07 -5.92
CA ILE A 15 -11.15 14.48 -6.31
C ILE A 15 -9.68 14.80 -6.65
N ALA A 16 -9.47 15.51 -7.76
CA ALA A 16 -8.14 15.96 -8.16
C ALA A 16 -7.50 16.85 -7.07
N GLY A 17 -6.22 16.61 -6.77
CA GLY A 17 -5.47 17.37 -5.77
C GLY A 17 -5.58 16.85 -4.34
N LEU A 18 -6.50 15.92 -4.04
CA LEU A 18 -6.66 15.41 -2.68
C LEU A 18 -5.44 14.61 -2.22
N LEU A 19 -4.80 13.85 -3.11
CA LEU A 19 -3.54 13.17 -2.81
C LEU A 19 -2.47 14.16 -2.31
N ASN A 20 -2.33 15.33 -2.94
CA ASN A 20 -1.40 16.36 -2.48
C ASN A 20 -1.75 16.87 -1.10
N GLN A 21 -3.04 17.01 -0.77
CA GLN A 21 -3.47 17.45 0.55
C GLN A 21 -3.16 16.41 1.65
N VAL A 22 -3.27 15.12 1.34
CA VAL A 22 -2.94 14.02 2.24
C VAL A 22 -1.43 13.96 2.45
N THR A 23 -0.63 13.92 1.37
CA THR A 23 0.84 13.83 1.45
C THR A 23 1.46 15.06 2.10
N ALA A 24 0.88 16.25 1.93
CA ALA A 24 1.34 17.47 2.59
C ALA A 24 1.31 17.39 4.13
N VAL A 25 0.46 16.54 4.72
CA VAL A 25 0.42 16.32 6.17
C VAL A 25 1.72 15.68 6.65
N PHE A 26 2.25 14.71 5.88
CA PHE A 26 3.53 14.04 6.16
C PHE A 26 4.70 15.01 5.95
N THR A 27 4.72 15.73 4.83
CA THR A 27 5.78 16.69 4.49
C THR A 27 5.94 17.76 5.58
N ARG A 28 4.83 18.34 6.07
CA ARG A 28 4.88 19.37 7.14
C ARG A 28 5.46 18.86 8.45
N ARG A 29 5.45 17.55 8.68
CA ARG A 29 6.02 16.89 9.86
C ARG A 29 7.38 16.25 9.59
N GLN A 30 7.91 16.42 8.38
CA GLN A 30 9.18 15.81 7.95
C GLN A 30 9.17 14.29 8.11
N ILE A 31 8.03 13.65 7.84
CA ILE A 31 7.87 12.19 7.82
C ILE A 31 8.00 11.72 6.38
N ASN A 32 8.94 10.81 6.14
CA ASN A 32 9.07 10.13 4.85
C ASN A 32 7.97 9.10 4.69
N ILE A 33 7.38 9.07 3.50
CA ILE A 33 6.47 8.02 3.08
C ILE A 33 7.31 6.90 2.45
N GLU A 34 7.26 5.70 3.03
CA GLU A 34 7.98 4.53 2.52
C GLU A 34 7.29 3.92 1.30
N SER A 35 5.96 3.82 1.35
CA SER A 35 5.16 3.40 0.21
C SER A 35 3.81 4.12 0.19
N LEU A 36 3.27 4.29 -1.01
CA LEU A 36 1.97 4.89 -1.24
C LEU A 36 1.28 4.16 -2.38
N ASN A 37 0.16 3.53 -2.08
CA ASN A 37 -0.74 2.96 -3.07
C ASN A 37 -2.07 3.70 -3.04
N VAL A 38 -2.60 4.05 -4.20
CA VAL A 38 -3.92 4.70 -4.34
C VAL A 38 -4.70 3.97 -5.41
N SER A 39 -5.89 3.52 -5.08
CA SER A 39 -6.77 2.82 -6.02
C SER A 39 -8.24 3.17 -5.77
N ALA A 40 -9.07 2.93 -6.77
CA ALA A 40 -10.51 2.93 -6.55
C ALA A 40 -10.87 1.84 -5.52
N SER A 41 -11.76 2.17 -4.59
CA SER A 41 -12.29 1.19 -3.64
C SER A 41 -13.45 0.40 -4.26
N SER A 42 -14.00 -0.57 -3.51
CA SER A 42 -15.23 -1.27 -3.89
C SER A 42 -16.47 -0.37 -3.90
N ILE A 43 -16.37 0.81 -3.31
CA ILE A 43 -17.45 1.80 -3.22
C ILE A 43 -17.27 2.81 -4.35
N GLN A 44 -18.30 2.99 -5.16
CA GLN A 44 -18.26 3.91 -6.30
C GLN A 44 -17.95 5.36 -5.85
N GLY A 45 -16.98 5.99 -6.52
CA GLY A 45 -16.55 7.35 -6.22
C GLY A 45 -15.63 7.51 -5.02
N VAL A 46 -15.26 6.40 -4.35
CA VAL A 46 -14.35 6.39 -3.21
C VAL A 46 -13.01 5.80 -3.60
N HIS A 47 -11.93 6.51 -3.27
CA HIS A 47 -10.56 6.03 -3.38
C HIS A 47 -10.04 5.57 -2.02
N LYS A 48 -9.22 4.51 -2.05
CA LYS A 48 -8.50 3.98 -0.90
C LYS A 48 -7.01 4.23 -1.06
N TYR A 49 -6.39 4.83 -0.04
CA TYR A 49 -4.96 5.02 0.05
C TYR A 49 -4.41 4.04 1.08
N THR A 50 -3.32 3.39 0.76
CA THR A 50 -2.51 2.63 1.71
C THR A 50 -1.14 3.28 1.76
N ILE A 51 -0.80 3.90 2.88
CA ILE A 51 0.42 4.69 3.07
C ILE A 51 1.22 4.04 4.18
N THR A 52 2.53 3.84 3.98
CA THR A 52 3.42 3.36 5.05
C THR A 52 4.43 4.42 5.44
N ALA A 53 4.69 4.55 6.74
CA ALA A 53 5.67 5.50 7.25
C ALA A 53 6.26 5.05 8.60
N TRP A 54 7.56 5.31 8.80
CA TRP A 54 8.24 5.12 10.08
C TRP A 54 8.07 6.33 10.98
N THR A 55 7.40 6.16 12.11
CA THR A 55 7.19 7.24 13.08
C THR A 55 6.89 6.66 14.48
N ASP A 56 6.68 7.51 15.45
CA ASP A 56 6.16 7.15 16.77
C ASP A 56 4.63 7.26 16.83
N GLU A 57 4.03 6.65 17.86
CA GLU A 57 2.58 6.52 18.00
C GLU A 57 1.90 7.89 18.19
N GLU A 58 2.49 8.79 18.98
CA GLU A 58 1.92 10.13 19.20
C GLU A 58 1.85 10.94 17.90
N THR A 59 2.89 10.79 17.08
CA THR A 59 2.99 11.51 15.81
C THR A 59 2.01 10.94 14.77
N ILE A 60 1.88 9.61 14.65
CA ILE A 60 0.95 9.02 13.69
C ILE A 60 -0.51 9.33 14.03
N GLU A 61 -0.86 9.34 15.31
CA GLU A 61 -2.20 9.76 15.77
C GLU A 61 -2.54 11.19 15.33
N LYS A 62 -1.58 12.11 15.47
CA LYS A 62 -1.73 13.50 15.01
C LYS A 62 -1.85 13.61 13.49
N VAL A 63 -1.10 12.79 12.74
CA VAL A 63 -1.18 12.71 11.27
C VAL A 63 -2.58 12.29 10.85
N VAL A 64 -3.09 11.18 11.37
CA VAL A 64 -4.41 10.65 11.02
C VAL A 64 -5.52 11.65 11.35
N LYS A 65 -5.53 12.20 12.56
CA LYS A 65 -6.49 13.25 12.96
C LYS A 65 -6.46 14.48 12.04
N GLN A 66 -5.30 14.82 11.48
CA GLN A 66 -5.16 15.95 10.57
C GLN A 66 -5.62 15.59 9.15
N ILE A 67 -5.47 14.35 8.72
CA ILE A 67 -6.00 13.85 7.44
C ILE A 67 -7.53 13.82 7.52
N GLU A 68 -8.12 13.31 8.59
CA GLU A 68 -9.58 13.24 8.79
C GLU A 68 -10.28 14.62 8.78
N LYS A 69 -9.55 15.68 9.15
CA LYS A 69 -10.10 17.05 9.08
C LYS A 69 -10.25 17.59 7.65
N LYS A 70 -9.78 16.87 6.62
CA LYS A 70 -10.00 17.27 5.23
C LYS A 70 -11.44 16.97 4.82
N ILE A 71 -12.09 17.93 4.15
CA ILE A 71 -13.52 17.85 3.82
C ILE A 71 -13.85 16.60 2.99
N ASP A 72 -12.96 16.26 2.05
CA ASP A 72 -13.18 15.16 1.10
C ASP A 72 -12.61 13.83 1.57
N VAL A 73 -12.08 13.75 2.80
CA VAL A 73 -11.66 12.51 3.46
C VAL A 73 -12.85 11.95 4.23
N LEU A 74 -13.21 10.72 3.92
CA LEU A 74 -14.32 10.01 4.56
C LEU A 74 -13.87 9.39 5.88
N GLN A 75 -12.68 8.79 5.89
CA GLN A 75 -12.10 8.14 7.05
C GLN A 75 -10.59 8.01 6.91
N ALA A 76 -9.85 8.07 8.00
CA ALA A 76 -8.45 7.68 8.07
C ALA A 76 -8.18 6.90 9.36
N ASN A 77 -7.41 5.82 9.25
CA ASN A 77 -6.97 5.01 10.40
C ASN A 77 -5.51 4.63 10.21
N TYR A 78 -4.82 4.32 11.31
CA TYR A 78 -3.50 3.73 11.29
C TYR A 78 -3.50 2.37 11.98
N PHE A 79 -2.59 1.52 11.56
CA PHE A 79 -2.49 0.12 12.00
C PHE A 79 -1.02 -0.28 12.12
N VAL A 80 -0.75 -1.22 13.02
CA VAL A 80 0.47 -2.01 13.05
C VAL A 80 0.26 -3.32 12.28
N ASP A 81 1.34 -4.00 11.93
CA ASP A 81 1.29 -5.20 11.06
C ASP A 81 0.43 -6.35 11.64
N ASP A 82 0.31 -6.44 12.97
CA ASP A 82 -0.52 -7.46 13.63
C ASP A 82 -2.03 -7.25 13.42
N GLU A 83 -2.46 -6.04 13.10
CA GLU A 83 -3.87 -5.66 12.96
C GLU A 83 -4.39 -5.77 11.53
N ILE A 84 -3.50 -5.96 10.57
CA ILE A 84 -3.82 -5.98 9.13
C ILE A 84 -3.30 -7.24 8.46
N TYR A 85 -3.90 -7.58 7.33
CA TYR A 85 -3.36 -8.48 6.34
C TYR A 85 -2.84 -7.64 5.17
N GLN A 86 -1.58 -7.81 4.81
CA GLN A 86 -0.93 -6.98 3.79
C GLN A 86 -0.16 -7.82 2.80
N HIS A 87 -0.11 -7.36 1.55
CA HIS A 87 0.74 -7.93 0.51
C HIS A 87 1.29 -6.84 -0.40
N GLU A 88 2.38 -7.17 -1.09
CA GLU A 88 2.98 -6.40 -2.18
C GLU A 88 3.16 -7.29 -3.39
N ILE A 89 3.30 -6.70 -4.56
CA ILE A 89 3.77 -7.36 -5.77
C ILE A 89 5.13 -6.80 -6.13
N ALA A 90 6.05 -7.67 -6.51
CA ALA A 90 7.37 -7.28 -7.00
C ALA A 90 7.71 -7.95 -8.32
N LEU A 91 8.46 -7.24 -9.15
CA LEU A 91 9.03 -7.74 -10.40
C LEU A 91 10.55 -7.63 -10.33
N TYR A 92 11.21 -8.71 -10.69
CA TYR A 92 12.67 -8.85 -10.77
C TYR A 92 13.03 -9.11 -12.23
N LYS A 93 13.82 -8.21 -12.81
CA LYS A 93 14.40 -8.42 -14.13
C LYS A 93 15.78 -9.02 -13.94
N LEU A 94 15.97 -10.21 -14.47
CA LEU A 94 17.20 -10.99 -14.34
C LEU A 94 17.90 -11.07 -15.71
N ALA A 95 19.22 -11.05 -15.74
CA ALA A 95 19.99 -11.35 -16.94
C ALA A 95 19.84 -12.85 -17.27
N THR A 96 19.30 -13.17 -18.45
CA THR A 96 18.97 -14.57 -18.81
C THR A 96 20.19 -15.47 -18.88
N PRO A 97 21.35 -15.08 -19.46
CA PRO A 97 22.52 -15.92 -19.50
C PRO A 97 23.01 -16.32 -18.11
N GLU A 98 23.11 -15.36 -17.19
CA GLU A 98 23.56 -15.60 -15.81
C GLU A 98 22.53 -16.43 -15.02
N PHE A 99 21.24 -16.10 -15.19
CA PHE A 99 20.14 -16.82 -14.58
C PHE A 99 20.08 -18.30 -15.02
N GLN A 100 20.26 -18.58 -16.31
CA GLN A 100 20.17 -19.95 -16.86
C GLN A 100 21.38 -20.79 -16.57
N ASN A 101 22.57 -20.18 -16.48
CA ASN A 101 23.83 -20.86 -16.21
C ASN A 101 24.00 -21.21 -14.71
N ASP A 102 23.25 -20.58 -13.82
CA ASP A 102 23.31 -20.86 -12.39
C ASP A 102 22.10 -21.72 -11.93
N PRO A 103 22.33 -23.01 -11.60
CA PRO A 103 21.27 -23.88 -11.06
C PRO A 103 20.68 -23.37 -9.73
N MET A 104 21.41 -22.54 -8.99
CA MET A 104 20.94 -21.98 -7.71
C MET A 104 19.84 -20.94 -7.92
N ALA A 105 19.91 -20.13 -8.98
CA ALA A 105 18.89 -19.13 -9.28
C ALA A 105 17.50 -19.77 -9.44
N SER A 106 17.38 -20.87 -10.18
CA SER A 106 16.12 -21.61 -10.29
C SER A 106 15.64 -22.24 -8.98
N LYS A 107 16.56 -22.63 -8.07
CA LYS A 107 16.21 -23.15 -6.74
C LYS A 107 15.70 -22.03 -5.85
N VAL A 108 16.34 -20.87 -5.89
CA VAL A 108 15.92 -19.67 -5.13
C VAL A 108 14.49 -19.28 -5.53
N ILE A 109 14.22 -19.14 -6.82
CA ILE A 109 12.87 -18.78 -7.32
C ILE A 109 11.81 -19.77 -6.82
N ARG A 110 12.07 -21.08 -6.89
CA ARG A 110 11.14 -22.11 -6.40
C ARG A 110 10.95 -22.08 -4.89
N ARG A 111 12.03 -21.89 -4.12
CA ARG A 111 11.98 -21.83 -2.65
C ARG A 111 11.11 -20.64 -2.18
N HIS A 112 11.20 -19.52 -2.86
CA HIS A 112 10.38 -18.34 -2.58
C HIS A 112 8.98 -18.39 -3.20
N ASN A 113 8.59 -19.48 -3.89
CA ASN A 113 7.31 -19.55 -4.61
C ASN A 113 7.11 -18.38 -5.58
N ALA A 114 8.19 -17.91 -6.22
CA ALA A 114 8.14 -16.88 -7.23
C ALA A 114 7.87 -17.49 -8.61
N ARG A 115 7.30 -16.72 -9.51
CA ARG A 115 6.88 -17.15 -10.82
C ARG A 115 7.68 -16.46 -11.92
N ILE A 116 8.20 -17.24 -12.85
CA ILE A 116 8.79 -16.69 -14.09
C ILE A 116 7.63 -16.34 -15.03
N VAL A 117 7.52 -15.08 -15.42
CA VAL A 117 6.42 -14.58 -16.27
C VAL A 117 6.86 -14.31 -17.71
N GLU A 118 8.15 -14.04 -17.91
CA GLU A 118 8.73 -13.84 -19.24
C GLU A 118 10.17 -14.36 -19.28
N VAL A 119 10.57 -14.95 -20.40
CA VAL A 119 11.95 -15.34 -20.67
C VAL A 119 12.27 -15.00 -22.13
N ASN A 120 13.36 -14.28 -22.34
CA ASN A 120 13.95 -14.06 -23.65
C ASN A 120 15.48 -14.20 -23.57
N PRO A 121 16.23 -14.16 -24.69
CA PRO A 121 17.67 -14.38 -24.67
C PRO A 121 18.47 -13.38 -23.85
N VAL A 122 17.91 -12.19 -23.57
CA VAL A 122 18.62 -11.09 -22.90
C VAL A 122 18.22 -10.99 -21.43
N TYR A 123 16.91 -11.08 -21.14
CA TYR A 123 16.40 -10.97 -19.76
C TYR A 123 15.24 -11.95 -19.50
N SER A 124 15.06 -12.23 -18.23
CA SER A 124 13.91 -12.96 -17.69
C SER A 124 13.21 -12.10 -16.64
N ILE A 125 11.87 -12.17 -16.60
CA ILE A 125 11.08 -11.47 -15.58
C ILE A 125 10.54 -12.51 -14.60
N VAL A 126 10.78 -12.26 -13.33
CA VAL A 126 10.25 -13.03 -12.20
C VAL A 126 9.30 -12.14 -11.41
N GLU A 127 8.14 -12.68 -11.07
CA GLU A 127 7.10 -12.05 -10.24
C GLU A 127 7.02 -12.74 -8.88
N LYS A 128 6.91 -11.96 -7.83
CA LYS A 128 6.62 -12.43 -6.47
C LYS A 128 5.56 -11.55 -5.84
N ASN A 129 4.56 -12.18 -5.24
CA ASN A 129 3.65 -11.53 -4.29
C ASN A 129 3.89 -12.10 -2.89
N GLY A 130 3.69 -11.28 -1.88
CA GLY A 130 3.89 -11.69 -0.50
C GLY A 130 4.08 -10.52 0.45
N MET A 131 4.56 -10.82 1.65
CA MET A 131 4.97 -9.81 2.62
C MET A 131 6.28 -9.13 2.21
N SER A 132 6.53 -7.93 2.73
CA SER A 132 7.73 -7.16 2.41
C SER A 132 9.02 -7.93 2.65
N GLU A 133 9.07 -8.75 3.73
CA GLU A 133 10.22 -9.58 4.08
C GLU A 133 10.48 -10.66 3.02
N ASP A 134 9.42 -11.34 2.54
CA ASP A 134 9.55 -12.38 1.50
C ASP A 134 10.07 -11.79 0.18
N ILE A 135 9.61 -10.60 -0.16
CA ILE A 135 10.03 -9.88 -1.37
C ILE A 135 11.48 -9.44 -1.26
N THR A 136 11.86 -8.88 -0.10
CA THR A 136 13.24 -8.45 0.16
C THR A 136 14.19 -9.64 0.20
N GLY A 137 13.82 -10.73 0.86
CA GLY A 137 14.64 -11.93 0.93
C GLY A 137 14.92 -12.55 -0.44
N LEU A 138 13.92 -12.59 -1.33
CA LEU A 138 14.14 -13.02 -2.71
C LEU A 138 15.10 -12.08 -3.46
N TYR A 139 14.96 -10.77 -3.28
CA TYR A 139 15.85 -9.77 -3.89
C TYR A 139 17.29 -9.95 -3.44
N GLU A 140 17.51 -10.11 -2.15
CA GLU A 140 18.85 -10.29 -1.55
C GLU A 140 19.52 -11.54 -2.11
N GLU A 141 18.85 -12.70 -2.10
CA GLU A 141 19.40 -13.94 -2.62
C GLU A 141 19.70 -13.90 -4.13
N LEU A 142 18.82 -13.30 -4.93
CA LEU A 142 19.08 -13.13 -6.37
C LEU A 142 20.21 -12.12 -6.64
N SER A 143 20.35 -11.12 -5.79
CA SER A 143 21.43 -10.12 -5.90
C SER A 143 22.77 -10.71 -5.58
N GLU A 144 22.88 -11.61 -4.59
CA GLU A 144 24.10 -12.35 -4.28
C GLU A 144 24.58 -13.23 -5.45
N LEU A 145 23.65 -13.74 -6.27
CA LEU A 145 23.95 -14.47 -7.50
C LEU A 145 24.38 -13.57 -8.68
N GLY A 146 24.32 -12.24 -8.50
CA GLY A 146 24.77 -11.27 -9.50
C GLY A 146 23.91 -11.18 -10.76
N CYS A 147 22.71 -11.80 -10.78
CA CYS A 147 21.87 -11.86 -11.98
C CYS A 147 20.79 -10.76 -12.05
N VAL A 148 20.60 -9.93 -11.01
CA VAL A 148 19.57 -8.90 -10.97
C VAL A 148 19.95 -7.68 -11.78
N LEU A 149 19.14 -7.34 -12.80
CA LEU A 149 19.27 -6.13 -13.61
C LEU A 149 18.42 -4.98 -13.08
N GLN A 150 17.19 -5.29 -12.61
CA GLN A 150 16.24 -4.31 -12.11
C GLN A 150 15.28 -4.94 -11.11
N PHE A 151 14.87 -4.17 -10.12
CA PHE A 151 13.88 -4.54 -9.12
C PHE A 151 12.88 -3.41 -8.93
N VAL A 152 11.59 -3.75 -8.89
CA VAL A 152 10.50 -2.82 -8.57
C VAL A 152 9.46 -3.51 -7.72
N ARG A 153 8.78 -2.75 -6.85
CA ARG A 153 7.65 -3.24 -6.05
C ARG A 153 6.53 -2.21 -5.97
N SER A 154 5.31 -2.68 -5.75
CA SER A 154 4.11 -1.85 -5.74
C SER A 154 3.94 -1.01 -4.46
N GLY A 155 4.63 -1.37 -3.38
CA GLY A 155 4.20 -0.99 -2.03
C GLY A 155 2.99 -1.80 -1.56
N ARG A 156 2.58 -1.56 -0.31
CA ARG A 156 1.56 -2.38 0.35
C ARG A 156 0.15 -2.13 -0.18
N VAL A 157 -0.60 -3.22 -0.36
CA VAL A 157 -2.06 -3.22 -0.28
C VAL A 157 -2.43 -3.90 1.04
N ALA A 158 -3.43 -3.37 1.76
CA ALA A 158 -3.77 -3.86 3.09
C ALA A 158 -5.27 -3.88 3.32
N ILE A 159 -5.71 -4.88 4.10
CA ILE A 159 -7.06 -4.99 4.66
C ILE A 159 -6.96 -5.22 6.16
N THR A 160 -7.94 -4.74 6.92
CA THR A 160 -8.00 -4.96 8.37
C THR A 160 -8.38 -6.41 8.69
N LYS A 161 -7.85 -6.96 9.79
CA LYS A 161 -8.27 -8.27 10.31
C LYS A 161 -9.62 -8.21 11.03
N SER A 162 -10.17 -7.02 11.26
CA SER A 162 -11.49 -6.83 11.87
C SER A 162 -12.61 -7.16 10.88
N ASN A 163 -13.78 -7.59 11.41
CA ASN A 163 -14.94 -7.96 10.59
C ASN A 163 -15.64 -6.77 9.91
N PHE A 164 -15.23 -5.53 10.19
CA PHE A 164 -15.91 -4.32 9.70
C PHE A 164 -14.90 -3.34 9.06
N GLU A 165 -15.17 -2.97 7.83
CA GLU A 165 -14.69 -1.70 7.27
C GLU A 165 -15.75 -0.62 7.63
N ARG A 166 -15.47 0.24 8.61
CA ARG A 166 -16.41 1.26 9.12
C ARG A 166 -16.84 2.31 8.08
N VAL A 167 -16.27 2.27 6.89
CA VAL A 167 -16.60 3.20 5.80
C VAL A 167 -18.07 3.07 5.38
N ASN A 168 -18.64 1.87 5.40
CA ASN A 168 -20.05 1.67 5.05
C ASN A 168 -20.97 2.38 6.04
N GLU A 169 -20.73 2.27 7.35
CA GLU A 169 -21.51 2.98 8.37
C GLU A 169 -21.45 4.51 8.21
N TYR A 170 -20.30 5.03 7.83
CA TYR A 170 -20.12 6.46 7.57
C TYR A 170 -20.89 6.91 6.33
N LEU A 171 -20.90 6.11 5.27
CA LEU A 171 -21.63 6.40 4.04
C LEU A 171 -23.15 6.37 4.27
N ASP A 172 -23.64 5.39 5.00
CA ASP A 172 -25.05 5.29 5.39
C ASP A 172 -25.46 6.53 6.21
N TYR A 173 -24.67 6.91 7.20
CA TYR A 173 -24.88 8.14 7.97
C TYR A 173 -24.90 9.40 7.09
N ARG A 174 -23.97 9.49 6.13
CA ARG A 174 -23.87 10.62 5.20
C ARG A 174 -25.10 10.68 4.27
N GLU A 175 -25.53 9.54 3.72
CA GLU A 175 -26.74 9.48 2.90
C GLU A 175 -27.99 9.90 3.68
N GLU A 176 -28.15 9.43 4.91
CA GLU A 176 -29.27 9.86 5.76
C GLU A 176 -29.27 11.36 6.04
N LYS A 177 -28.09 11.93 6.28
CA LYS A 177 -27.93 13.37 6.50
C LYS A 177 -28.30 14.18 5.26
N TYR A 178 -27.88 13.75 4.08
CA TYR A 178 -28.24 14.43 2.81
C TYR A 178 -29.73 14.26 2.49
N LYS A 179 -30.34 13.13 2.78
CA LYS A 179 -31.79 12.92 2.62
C LYS A 179 -32.59 13.88 3.53
N LYS A 180 -32.20 14.05 4.78
CA LYS A 180 -32.81 14.99 5.72
C LYS A 180 -32.68 16.45 5.24
N GLN A 181 -31.50 16.88 4.84
CA GLN A 181 -31.27 18.24 4.34
C GLN A 181 -32.06 18.55 3.07
N ARG A 182 -32.28 17.57 2.17
CA ARG A 182 -33.14 17.73 1.01
C ARG A 182 -34.62 17.85 1.36
N GLN A 183 -35.06 17.18 2.41
CA GLN A 183 -36.45 17.27 2.89
C GLN A 183 -36.71 18.59 3.61
N GLU A 184 -35.75 19.10 4.39
CA GLU A 184 -35.86 20.38 5.11
C GLU A 184 -35.67 21.62 4.21
N GLY A 185 -35.07 21.48 3.01
CA GLY A 185 -34.86 22.57 2.06
C GLY A 185 -35.99 22.77 1.04
N TYR A 186 -37.11 22.02 1.15
CA TYR A 186 -38.33 22.15 0.31
C TYR A 186 -39.53 22.64 1.12
N GLU A 187 -39.35 23.13 2.36
CA GLU A 187 -40.32 23.95 3.09
C GLU A 187 -39.87 25.44 3.06
#